data_26f5a3da5b8bb01329fea9e6c2be32c2
#
_entry.id   26f5a3da5b8bb01329fea9e6c2be32c2
#
_cell.length_a   1.000
_cell.length_b   1.000
_cell.length_c   1.000
_cell.angle_alpha   90.00
_cell.angle_beta   90.00
_cell.angle_gamma   90.00
#
_symmetry.space_group_name_H-M   'P 1'
#
loop_
_entity.id
_entity.type
_entity.pdbx_description
1 polymer ?
#
loop_
_entity_poly.entity_id
_entity_poly.type
_entity_poly.pdbx_seq_one_letter_code
_entity_poly.pdbx_strand_id
1 'polypeptide(L)'
;MDPRTGEFKLIEMNTRHWDQHELGRASGVNLSWTAYCDLTGKEVTPARGRTTLAIWIAEDSLFSHILRSIRGRKLQIRKLLGQISGPCIFGIFSWRDPWPFVRYFLTVMLPGVAKQAVRTLRKGER
;
A
#
# COMPACT_ATOMS: atom_id res chain seq x y z
N MET A 1 -13.25 -18.07 12.68
CA MET A 1 -14.09 -18.82 13.61
C MET A 1 -13.67 -20.28 13.56
N ASP A 2 -13.34 -20.90 14.67
CA ASP A 2 -13.02 -22.34 14.74
C ASP A 2 -14.31 -23.13 14.47
N PRO A 3 -14.35 -23.95 13.43
CA PRO A 3 -15.59 -24.67 13.07
C PRO A 3 -16.02 -25.71 14.11
N ARG A 4 -15.13 -26.09 15.04
CA ARG A 4 -15.41 -27.08 16.09
C ARG A 4 -16.02 -26.45 17.34
N THR A 5 -15.63 -25.21 17.67
CA THR A 5 -16.05 -24.54 18.92
C THR A 5 -16.93 -23.31 18.66
N GLY A 6 -17.00 -22.81 17.44
CA GLY A 6 -17.72 -21.57 17.11
C GLY A 6 -17.04 -20.30 17.63
N GLU A 7 -15.85 -20.39 18.22
CA GLU A 7 -15.13 -19.27 18.81
C GLU A 7 -14.20 -18.60 17.81
N PHE A 8 -14.01 -17.29 17.99
CA PHE A 8 -12.95 -16.56 17.30
C PHE A 8 -11.64 -16.75 18.07
N LYS A 9 -10.62 -17.27 17.40
CA LYS A 9 -9.28 -17.43 17.97
C LYS A 9 -8.32 -16.46 17.30
N LEU A 10 -7.50 -15.78 18.14
CA LEU A 10 -6.39 -14.99 17.64
C LEU A 10 -5.34 -15.95 17.08
N ILE A 11 -5.03 -15.82 15.80
CA ILE A 11 -4.04 -16.65 15.12
C ILE A 11 -2.66 -15.99 15.20
N GLU A 12 -2.60 -14.68 14.92
CA GLU A 12 -1.36 -13.91 14.87
C GLU A 12 -1.63 -12.45 15.22
N MET A 13 -0.70 -11.81 15.90
CA MET A 13 -0.69 -10.38 16.13
C MET A 13 0.60 -9.79 15.56
N ASN A 14 0.48 -8.95 14.54
CA ASN A 14 1.61 -8.27 13.95
C ASN A 14 1.87 -6.96 14.72
N THR A 15 2.94 -6.93 15.49
CA THR A 15 3.31 -5.79 16.35
C THR A 15 4.10 -4.70 15.62
N ARG A 16 4.49 -4.92 14.37
CA ARG A 16 5.17 -3.91 13.55
C ARG A 16 4.18 -2.98 12.87
N HIS A 17 4.64 -1.78 12.55
CA HIS A 17 3.88 -0.84 11.74
C HIS A 17 3.55 -1.46 10.37
N TRP A 18 2.32 -1.31 9.93
CA TRP A 18 1.83 -1.91 8.69
C TRP A 18 1.86 -0.89 7.55
N ASP A 19 2.26 -1.30 6.36
CA ASP A 19 2.38 -0.41 5.19
C ASP A 19 1.06 0.26 4.82
N GLN A 20 -0.06 -0.39 5.17
CA GLN A 20 -1.41 0.08 4.86
C GLN A 20 -2.09 0.82 6.02
N HIS A 21 -1.36 1.25 7.04
CA HIS A 21 -1.97 1.91 8.21
C HIS A 21 -2.73 3.22 7.85
N GLU A 22 -2.35 3.90 6.76
CA GLU A 22 -3.07 5.06 6.24
C GLU A 22 -4.48 4.69 5.77
N LEU A 23 -4.69 3.48 5.28
CA LEU A 23 -6.03 2.97 4.97
C LEU A 23 -6.87 2.85 6.24
N GLY A 24 -6.28 2.37 7.34
CA GLY A 24 -6.91 2.35 8.66
C GLY A 24 -7.30 3.75 9.11
N ARG A 25 -6.39 4.72 8.99
CA ARG A 25 -6.65 6.13 9.32
C ARG A 25 -7.80 6.72 8.49
N ALA A 26 -7.83 6.46 7.19
CA ALA A 26 -8.91 6.92 6.32
C ALA A 26 -10.26 6.25 6.66
N SER A 27 -10.22 5.03 7.19
CA SER A 27 -11.38 4.31 7.70
C SER A 27 -11.78 4.73 9.13
N GLY A 28 -11.13 5.74 9.70
CA GLY A 28 -11.44 6.29 11.02
C GLY A 28 -10.69 5.63 12.18
N VAL A 29 -9.75 4.71 11.91
CA VAL A 29 -8.95 4.03 12.94
C VAL A 29 -7.47 4.37 12.77
N ASN A 30 -7.00 5.38 13.52
CA ASN A 30 -5.61 5.80 13.48
C ASN A 30 -4.78 5.07 14.55
N LEU A 31 -4.24 3.92 14.19
CA LEU A 31 -3.46 3.08 15.12
C LEU A 31 -2.21 3.80 15.65
N SER A 32 -1.52 4.59 14.83
CA SER A 32 -0.34 5.36 15.26
C SER A 32 -0.70 6.40 16.31
N TRP A 33 -1.81 7.09 16.12
CA TRP A 33 -2.32 8.06 17.09
C TRP A 33 -2.77 7.39 18.39
N THR A 34 -3.46 6.26 18.27
CA THR A 34 -3.89 5.46 19.42
C THR A 34 -2.70 5.02 20.24
N ALA A 35 -1.68 4.46 19.60
CA ALA A 35 -0.45 4.05 20.28
C ALA A 35 0.29 5.23 20.93
N TYR A 36 0.35 6.38 20.27
CA TYR A 36 0.95 7.60 20.84
C TYR A 36 0.20 8.06 22.09
N CYS A 37 -1.13 8.07 22.04
CA CYS A 37 -1.96 8.46 23.20
C CYS A 37 -1.75 7.49 24.37
N ASP A 38 -1.77 6.19 24.10
CA ASP A 38 -1.55 5.16 25.10
C ASP A 38 -0.19 5.32 25.79
N LEU A 39 0.88 5.48 25.02
CA LEU A 39 2.24 5.67 25.54
C LEU A 39 2.45 6.99 26.29
N THR A 40 1.66 8.01 26.01
CA THR A 40 1.78 9.35 26.63
C THR A 40 0.73 9.62 27.70
N GLY A 41 -0.13 8.65 28.02
CA GLY A 41 -1.19 8.79 29.01
C GLY A 41 -2.32 9.75 28.58
N LYS A 42 -2.45 10.02 27.27
CA LYS A 42 -3.54 10.83 26.72
C LYS A 42 -4.78 9.99 26.53
N GLU A 43 -5.96 10.61 26.77
CA GLU A 43 -7.21 9.92 26.47
C GLU A 43 -7.34 9.56 25.00
N VAL A 44 -7.70 8.32 24.75
CA VAL A 44 -8.01 7.82 23.42
C VAL A 44 -9.52 7.89 23.20
N THR A 45 -9.97 8.71 22.29
CA THR A 45 -11.38 8.67 21.87
C THR A 45 -11.60 7.37 21.09
N PRO A 46 -12.54 6.51 21.54
CA PRO A 46 -12.85 5.27 20.85
C PRO A 46 -13.21 5.53 19.39
N ALA A 47 -12.37 5.08 18.47
CA ALA A 47 -12.64 5.21 17.05
C ALA A 47 -13.51 4.03 16.59
N ARG A 48 -14.65 4.34 16.00
CA ARG A 48 -15.45 3.34 15.28
C ARG A 48 -15.03 3.37 13.83
N GLY A 49 -14.46 2.26 13.36
CA GLY A 49 -14.13 2.10 11.95
C GLY A 49 -15.37 2.31 11.08
N ARG A 50 -15.20 3.07 10.00
CA ARG A 50 -16.19 3.24 8.94
C ARG A 50 -15.82 2.32 7.80
N THR A 51 -16.79 1.64 7.21
CA THR A 51 -16.56 0.94 5.95
C THR A 51 -16.33 2.00 4.86
N THR A 52 -15.07 2.27 4.57
CA THR A 52 -14.69 3.21 3.51
C THR A 52 -14.24 2.38 2.32
N LEU A 53 -14.88 2.57 1.18
CA LEU A 53 -14.47 1.98 -0.10
C LEU A 53 -13.25 2.72 -0.65
N ALA A 54 -12.20 2.85 0.14
CA ALA A 54 -10.96 3.47 -0.27
C ALA A 54 -10.03 2.44 -0.89
N ILE A 55 -9.37 2.82 -1.97
CA ILE A 55 -8.41 1.99 -2.68
C ILE A 55 -7.02 2.41 -2.23
N TRP A 56 -6.27 1.46 -1.67
CA TRP A 56 -4.87 1.67 -1.36
C TRP A 56 -4.01 1.39 -2.58
N ILE A 57 -3.15 2.34 -2.94
CA ILE A 57 -2.25 2.25 -4.08
C ILE A 57 -0.82 2.10 -3.58
N ALA A 58 -0.23 0.94 -3.85
CA ALA A 58 1.20 0.71 -3.69
C ALA A 58 1.90 1.18 -4.97
N GLU A 59 2.51 2.34 -4.94
CA GLU A 59 3.05 3.01 -6.14
C GLU A 59 4.17 2.22 -6.80
N ASP A 60 5.02 1.56 -6.01
CA ASP A 60 6.10 0.71 -6.50
C ASP A 60 5.58 -0.52 -7.26
N SER A 61 4.58 -1.17 -6.70
CA SER A 61 3.93 -2.32 -7.31
C SER A 61 3.16 -1.92 -8.57
N LEU A 62 2.43 -0.81 -8.52
CA LEU A 62 1.71 -0.25 -9.67
C LEU A 62 2.68 0.10 -10.79
N PHE A 63 3.78 0.80 -10.48
CA PHE A 63 4.79 1.18 -11.46
C PHE A 63 5.44 -0.03 -12.12
N SER A 64 5.83 -1.02 -11.33
CA SER A 64 6.39 -2.28 -11.81
C SER A 64 5.40 -3.06 -12.69
N HIS A 65 4.12 -3.03 -12.36
CA HIS A 65 3.05 -3.65 -13.15
C HIS A 65 2.87 -2.95 -14.49
N ILE A 66 2.80 -1.63 -14.49
CA ILE A 66 2.66 -0.81 -15.71
C ILE A 66 3.82 -1.10 -16.67
N LEU A 67 5.06 -1.07 -16.18
CA LEU A 67 6.24 -1.34 -17.01
C LEU A 67 6.23 -2.74 -17.62
N ARG A 68 5.88 -3.75 -16.83
CA ARG A 68 5.75 -5.14 -17.36
C ARG A 68 4.66 -5.24 -18.42
N SER A 69 3.55 -4.56 -18.22
CA SER A 69 2.42 -4.57 -19.14
C SER A 69 2.73 -3.86 -20.46
N ILE A 70 3.47 -2.75 -20.42
CA ILE A 70 3.94 -2.04 -21.62
C ILE A 70 4.88 -2.97 -22.43
N ARG A 71 5.86 -3.60 -21.76
CA ARG A 71 6.80 -4.52 -22.42
C ARG A 71 6.10 -5.74 -23.01
N GLY A 72 5.09 -6.27 -22.33
CA GLY A 72 4.30 -7.40 -22.79
C GLY A 72 3.23 -7.02 -23.83
N ARG A 73 3.14 -5.76 -24.24
CA ARG A 73 2.05 -5.24 -25.11
C ARG A 73 0.64 -5.60 -24.64
N LYS A 74 0.49 -5.82 -23.29
CA LYS A 74 -0.77 -6.24 -22.65
C LYS A 74 -1.39 -5.14 -21.80
N LEU A 75 -0.93 -3.90 -21.94
CA LEU A 75 -1.42 -2.80 -21.12
C LEU A 75 -2.89 -2.48 -21.46
N GLN A 76 -3.76 -2.81 -20.53
CA GLN A 76 -5.19 -2.51 -20.63
C GLN A 76 -5.54 -1.35 -19.69
N ILE A 77 -5.14 -0.14 -20.07
CA ILE A 77 -5.33 1.09 -19.27
C ILE A 77 -6.81 1.25 -18.86
N ARG A 78 -7.75 0.96 -19.77
CA ARG A 78 -9.19 1.04 -19.46
C ARG A 78 -9.60 0.12 -18.30
N LYS A 79 -9.06 -1.09 -18.24
CA LYS A 79 -9.34 -2.02 -17.12
C LYS A 79 -8.71 -1.53 -15.82
N LEU A 80 -7.50 -1.00 -15.89
CA LEU A 80 -6.81 -0.45 -14.72
C LEU A 80 -7.59 0.75 -14.16
N LEU A 81 -7.96 1.70 -15.01
CA LEU A 81 -8.75 2.88 -14.62
C LEU A 81 -10.16 2.50 -14.13
N GLY A 82 -10.79 1.51 -14.74
CA GLY A 82 -12.11 1.03 -14.31
C GLY A 82 -12.14 0.35 -12.94
N GLN A 83 -10.99 -0.11 -12.44
CA GLN A 83 -10.86 -0.65 -11.08
C GLN A 83 -10.67 0.44 -10.02
N ILE A 84 -10.29 1.65 -10.44
CA ILE A 84 -10.09 2.79 -9.55
C ILE A 84 -11.42 3.55 -9.44
N SER A 85 -12.35 3.01 -8.69
CA SER A 85 -13.63 3.66 -8.39
C SER A 85 -13.67 3.99 -6.90
N GLY A 86 -13.32 5.22 -6.53
CA GLY A 86 -13.36 5.68 -5.14
C GLY A 86 -12.15 6.52 -4.73
N PRO A 87 -12.11 6.98 -3.49
CA PRO A 87 -10.97 7.72 -2.96
C PRO A 87 -9.72 6.86 -2.93
N CYS A 88 -8.64 7.35 -3.52
CA CYS A 88 -7.35 6.68 -3.53
C CYS A 88 -6.47 7.16 -2.38
N ILE A 89 -5.86 6.20 -1.71
CA ILE A 89 -4.88 6.43 -0.65
C ILE A 89 -3.55 5.87 -1.15
N PHE A 90 -2.56 6.73 -1.22
CA PHE A 90 -1.23 6.37 -1.70
C PHE A 90 -0.37 5.90 -0.53
N GLY A 91 0.48 4.91 -0.78
CA GLY A 91 1.39 4.37 0.24
C GLY A 91 2.54 5.31 0.59
N ILE A 92 3.04 6.06 -0.40
CA ILE A 92 4.22 6.93 -0.26
C ILE A 92 3.88 8.37 -0.62
N PHE A 93 3.05 8.59 -1.65
CA PHE A 93 2.75 9.92 -2.16
C PHE A 93 1.80 10.69 -1.24
N SER A 94 2.18 11.92 -0.92
CA SER A 94 1.33 12.88 -0.20
C SER A 94 1.29 14.22 -0.93
N TRP A 95 0.09 14.76 -1.15
CA TRP A 95 -0.08 16.10 -1.73
C TRP A 95 0.48 17.22 -0.84
N ARG A 96 0.56 16.99 0.47
CA ARG A 96 1.10 17.96 1.43
C ARG A 96 2.63 17.95 1.46
N ASP A 97 3.23 16.80 1.17
CA ASP A 97 4.67 16.63 1.10
C ASP A 97 5.01 15.59 0.03
N PRO A 98 5.20 16.02 -1.23
CA PRO A 98 5.54 15.13 -2.33
C PRO A 98 7.02 14.71 -2.34
N TRP A 99 7.88 15.36 -1.55
CA TRP A 99 9.32 15.17 -1.60
C TRP A 99 9.79 13.75 -1.27
N PRO A 100 9.26 13.07 -0.24
CA PRO A 100 9.60 11.67 0.02
C PRO A 100 9.32 10.76 -1.16
N PHE A 101 8.19 10.96 -1.86
CA PHE A 101 7.86 10.19 -3.06
C PHE A 101 8.85 10.48 -4.20
N VAL A 102 9.17 11.74 -4.47
CA VAL A 102 10.13 12.11 -5.53
C VAL A 102 11.49 11.47 -5.24
N ARG A 103 11.97 11.56 -4.01
CA ARG A 103 13.23 10.94 -3.61
C ARG A 103 13.19 9.42 -3.79
N TYR A 104 12.14 8.77 -3.30
CA TYR A 104 11.97 7.33 -3.45
C TYR A 104 11.90 6.91 -4.91
N PHE A 105 11.17 7.64 -5.74
CA PHE A 105 11.08 7.40 -7.17
C PHE A 105 12.45 7.42 -7.84
N LEU A 106 13.25 8.46 -7.59
CA LEU A 106 14.56 8.64 -8.21
C LEU A 106 15.61 7.65 -7.69
N THR A 107 15.60 7.34 -6.38
CA THR A 107 16.66 6.54 -5.75
C THR A 107 16.37 5.05 -5.70
N VAL A 108 15.11 4.64 -5.74
CA VAL A 108 14.71 3.24 -5.58
C VAL A 108 13.97 2.72 -6.81
N MET A 109 12.92 3.40 -7.23
CA MET A 109 12.06 2.90 -8.31
C MET A 109 12.79 2.88 -9.66
N LEU A 110 13.38 3.98 -10.07
CA LEU A 110 14.11 4.06 -11.36
C LEU A 110 15.31 3.10 -11.44
N PRO A 111 16.21 3.03 -10.44
CA PRO A 111 17.31 2.08 -10.45
C PRO A 111 16.83 0.62 -10.42
N GLY A 112 15.74 0.33 -9.69
CA GLY A 112 15.12 -0.99 -9.65
C GLY A 112 14.66 -1.45 -11.02
N VAL A 113 14.01 -0.57 -11.77
CA VAL A 113 13.59 -0.81 -13.15
C VAL A 113 14.76 -1.03 -14.10
N ALA A 114 15.78 -0.19 -14.01
CA ALA A 114 16.99 -0.34 -14.83
C ALA A 114 17.66 -1.69 -14.61
N LYS A 115 17.83 -2.11 -13.35
CA LYS A 115 18.36 -3.44 -13.01
C LYS A 115 17.50 -4.59 -13.55
N GLN A 116 16.18 -4.46 -13.46
CA GLN A 116 15.27 -5.48 -13.98
C GLN A 116 15.32 -5.55 -15.52
N ALA A 117 15.46 -4.41 -16.19
CA ALA A 117 15.62 -4.34 -17.64
C ALA A 117 16.86 -5.07 -18.11
N VAL A 118 18.01 -4.80 -17.48
CA VAL A 118 19.30 -5.46 -17.79
C VAL A 118 19.22 -6.98 -17.56
N ARG A 119 18.60 -7.41 -16.46
CA ARG A 119 18.42 -8.86 -16.18
C ARG A 119 17.59 -9.57 -17.24
N THR A 120 16.60 -8.90 -17.79
CA THR A 120 15.72 -9.50 -18.81
C THR A 120 16.43 -9.62 -20.15
N LEU A 121 17.24 -8.62 -20.53
CA LEU A 121 18.05 -8.69 -21.75
C LEU A 121 19.06 -9.84 -21.70
N ARG A 122 19.76 -10.00 -20.58
CA ARG A 122 20.69 -11.13 -20.36
C ARG A 122 20.06 -12.52 -20.40
N LYS A 123 18.77 -12.64 -20.08
CA LYS A 123 18.04 -13.93 -20.15
C LYS A 123 17.52 -14.25 -21.54
N GLY A 124 17.36 -13.27 -22.41
CA GLY A 124 16.92 -13.47 -23.79
C GLY A 124 18.05 -13.86 -24.75
N GLU A 125 19.31 -13.77 -24.31
CA GLU A 125 20.49 -14.17 -25.08
C GLU A 125 20.97 -15.62 -24.78
N ARG A 126 20.26 -16.36 -23.96
CA ARG A 126 20.48 -17.78 -23.68
C ARG A 126 19.33 -18.63 -24.20
#